data_d668d39ee9a37e09ee64f4ea87335c2d
#
_entry.id   d668d39ee9a37e09ee64f4ea87335c2d
#
_cell.length_a   1.000
_cell.length_b   1.000
_cell.length_c   1.000
_cell.angle_alpha   90.00
_cell.angle_beta   90.00
_cell.angle_gamma   90.00
#
_symmetry.space_group_name_H-M   'P 1'
#
loop_
_entity.id
_entity.type
_entity.pdbx_description
1 polymer ?
#
loop_
_entity_poly.entity_id
_entity_poly.type
_entity_poly.pdbx_seq_one_letter_code
_entity_poly.pdbx_strand_id
1 'polypeptide(L)'
;MPAMLRIRNLAVTFALLTGATGAFASGTGAPIDGKAILENNCSRCHSIAATGESPLPKAPPLREIYLRYSIEQLEEGFAEGMGSKHRDMPQIQFSSEQVAAILTYLGSLTGVDPSRRPRAPVQGETPP
;
A
#
# COMPACT_ATOMS: atom_id res chain seq x y z
N MET A 1 16.08 72.26 47.16
CA MET A 1 14.72 71.69 47.17
C MET A 1 14.63 70.73 46.04
N PRO A 2 14.67 69.41 46.31
CA PRO A 2 14.65 68.40 45.25
C PRO A 2 13.25 67.98 44.97
N ALA A 3 12.88 67.98 43.69
CA ALA A 3 11.62 67.42 43.18
C ALA A 3 11.68 65.89 43.10
N MET A 4 10.79 65.24 43.82
CA MET A 4 10.63 63.77 43.77
C MET A 4 9.97 63.35 42.48
N LEU A 5 10.69 62.67 41.61
CA LEU A 5 10.16 62.00 40.41
C LEU A 5 9.61 60.64 40.81
N ARG A 6 8.28 60.54 40.77
CA ARG A 6 7.58 59.26 41.00
C ARG A 6 7.60 58.42 39.72
N ILE A 7 8.40 57.36 39.71
CA ILE A 7 8.38 56.36 38.67
C ILE A 7 7.17 55.47 38.90
N ARG A 8 6.18 55.61 38.04
CA ARG A 8 5.01 54.72 38.03
C ARG A 8 5.41 53.43 37.29
N ASN A 9 5.43 52.36 38.05
CA ASN A 9 5.65 50.99 37.53
C ASN A 9 4.58 50.69 36.50
N LEU A 10 4.98 50.56 35.23
CA LEU A 10 4.15 50.02 34.17
C LEU A 10 4.28 48.50 34.20
N ALA A 11 3.30 47.85 34.76
CA ALA A 11 3.20 46.39 34.72
C ALA A 11 2.89 45.96 33.28
N VAL A 12 3.89 45.43 32.58
CA VAL A 12 3.72 44.79 31.27
C VAL A 12 3.19 43.38 31.52
N THR A 13 1.91 43.23 31.31
CA THR A 13 1.25 41.91 31.32
C THR A 13 1.66 41.18 30.04
N PHE A 14 2.55 40.20 30.18
CA PHE A 14 2.97 39.31 29.10
C PHE A 14 1.88 38.25 28.95
N ALA A 15 1.00 38.44 27.94
CA ALA A 15 -0.01 37.43 27.58
C ALA A 15 0.69 36.23 26.94
N LEU A 16 0.71 35.09 27.67
CA LEU A 16 1.10 33.80 27.16
C LEU A 16 0.08 33.35 26.10
N LEU A 17 0.43 33.51 24.81
CA LEU A 17 -0.25 32.79 23.74
C LEU A 17 0.10 31.30 23.86
N THR A 18 -0.79 30.53 24.48
CA THR A 18 -0.75 29.07 24.39
C THR A 18 -1.10 28.68 22.96
N GLY A 19 -0.07 28.41 22.15
CA GLY A 19 -0.24 27.82 20.83
C GLY A 19 -0.86 26.43 20.96
N ALA A 20 -2.10 26.29 20.51
CA ALA A 20 -2.72 24.99 20.30
C ALA A 20 -1.95 24.25 19.19
N THR A 21 -1.05 23.36 19.57
CA THR A 21 -0.46 22.38 18.66
C THR A 21 -1.59 21.43 18.24
N GLY A 22 -2.16 21.68 17.05
CA GLY A 22 -3.07 20.75 16.42
C GLY A 22 -2.35 19.41 16.20
N ALA A 23 -2.67 18.42 17.00
CA ALA A 23 -2.28 17.04 16.73
C ALA A 23 -2.97 16.64 15.42
N PHE A 24 -2.21 16.59 14.34
CA PHE A 24 -2.65 15.88 13.14
C PHE A 24 -2.80 14.42 13.56
N ALA A 25 -4.04 14.00 13.81
CA ALA A 25 -4.38 12.60 13.95
C ALA A 25 -4.04 11.94 12.61
N SER A 26 -2.85 11.33 12.51
CA SER A 26 -2.55 10.38 11.45
C SER A 26 -3.63 9.30 11.57
N GLY A 27 -4.52 9.25 10.57
CA GLY A 27 -5.57 8.25 10.53
C GLY A 27 -4.92 6.87 10.52
N THR A 28 -4.84 6.25 11.68
CA THR A 28 -4.46 4.84 11.82
C THR A 28 -5.64 4.00 11.36
N GLY A 29 -5.91 4.02 10.05
CA GLY A 29 -6.71 2.97 9.44
C GLY A 29 -6.05 1.64 9.76
N ALA A 30 -6.84 0.61 10.10
CA ALA A 30 -6.31 -0.73 10.28
C ALA A 30 -5.46 -1.12 9.06
N PRO A 31 -4.35 -1.84 9.25
CA PRO A 31 -3.52 -2.29 8.14
C PRO A 31 -4.38 -3.05 7.13
N ILE A 32 -4.21 -2.74 5.85
CA ILE A 32 -4.93 -3.42 4.78
C ILE A 32 -4.40 -4.85 4.68
N ASP A 33 -5.29 -5.83 4.84
CA ASP A 33 -4.95 -7.25 4.78
C ASP A 33 -5.07 -7.77 3.35
N GLY A 34 -3.92 -7.95 2.69
CA GLY A 34 -3.83 -8.50 1.34
C GLY A 34 -4.39 -9.92 1.23
N LYS A 35 -4.27 -10.74 2.27
CA LYS A 35 -4.86 -12.08 2.30
C LYS A 35 -6.38 -12.01 2.26
N ALA A 36 -6.98 -11.18 3.12
CA ALA A 36 -8.43 -11.01 3.16
C ALA A 36 -8.99 -10.49 1.83
N ILE A 37 -8.27 -9.58 1.15
CA ILE A 37 -8.65 -9.12 -0.19
C ILE A 37 -8.70 -10.28 -1.18
N LEU A 38 -7.68 -11.13 -1.20
CA LEU A 38 -7.62 -12.29 -2.10
C LEU A 38 -8.65 -13.37 -1.73
N GLU A 39 -8.91 -13.58 -0.45
CA GLU A 39 -9.97 -14.49 0.02
C GLU A 39 -11.33 -14.08 -0.54
N ASN A 40 -11.65 -12.81 -0.46
CA ASN A 40 -12.96 -12.31 -0.88
C ASN A 40 -13.14 -12.25 -2.41
N ASN A 41 -12.06 -12.06 -3.16
CA ASN A 41 -12.15 -11.76 -4.59
C ASN A 41 -11.61 -12.88 -5.50
N CYS A 42 -10.65 -13.68 -5.03
CA CYS A 42 -9.87 -14.60 -5.89
C CYS A 42 -9.98 -16.06 -5.48
N SER A 43 -10.21 -16.37 -4.19
CA SER A 43 -10.11 -17.72 -3.63
C SER A 43 -11.13 -18.70 -4.21
N ARG A 44 -12.20 -18.20 -4.79
CA ARG A 44 -13.22 -19.03 -5.43
C ARG A 44 -12.67 -19.78 -6.65
N CYS A 45 -11.67 -19.23 -7.32
CA CYS A 45 -11.09 -19.81 -8.53
C CYS A 45 -9.60 -20.14 -8.36
N HIS A 46 -8.85 -19.29 -7.66
CA HIS A 46 -7.40 -19.41 -7.49
C HIS A 46 -7.02 -19.91 -6.10
N SER A 47 -6.01 -20.77 -6.01
CA SER A 47 -5.35 -21.01 -4.73
C SER A 47 -4.59 -19.76 -4.30
N ILE A 48 -4.89 -19.31 -3.08
CA ILE A 48 -4.23 -18.18 -2.43
C ILE A 48 -3.24 -18.63 -1.35
N ALA A 49 -3.01 -19.92 -1.21
CA ALA A 49 -2.13 -20.50 -0.21
C ALA A 49 -0.72 -20.78 -0.78
N ALA A 50 0.23 -21.07 0.12
CA ALA A 50 1.61 -21.42 -0.25
C ALA A 50 1.69 -22.77 -0.99
N THR A 51 0.71 -23.65 -0.77
CA THR A 51 0.63 -24.99 -1.38
C THR A 51 -0.81 -25.31 -1.81
N GLY A 52 -0.98 -26.40 -2.52
CA GLY A 52 -2.30 -26.89 -2.97
C GLY A 52 -2.70 -26.34 -4.34
N GLU A 53 -3.63 -27.05 -4.94
CA GLU A 53 -4.20 -26.70 -6.25
C GLU A 53 -5.29 -25.65 -6.14
N SER A 54 -5.56 -24.96 -7.24
CA SER A 54 -6.68 -24.02 -7.33
C SER A 54 -8.02 -24.75 -7.37
N PRO A 55 -9.08 -24.22 -6.73
CA PRO A 55 -10.43 -24.78 -6.83
C PRO A 55 -10.91 -24.92 -8.26
N LEU A 56 -10.58 -23.96 -9.12
CA LEU A 56 -10.83 -24.05 -10.55
C LEU A 56 -9.55 -24.53 -11.25
N PRO A 57 -9.53 -25.74 -11.87
CA PRO A 57 -8.31 -26.30 -12.47
C PRO A 57 -7.65 -25.46 -13.56
N LYS A 58 -8.42 -24.59 -14.22
CA LYS A 58 -7.90 -23.66 -15.24
C LYS A 58 -7.26 -22.40 -14.66
N ALA A 59 -7.53 -22.09 -13.39
CA ALA A 59 -6.99 -20.91 -12.73
C ALA A 59 -5.67 -21.28 -12.04
N PRO A 60 -4.54 -20.70 -12.44
CA PRO A 60 -3.27 -20.99 -11.80
C PRO A 60 -3.25 -20.48 -10.34
N PRO A 61 -2.55 -21.13 -9.42
CA PRO A 61 -2.32 -20.62 -8.08
C PRO A 61 -1.67 -19.23 -8.12
N LEU A 62 -2.11 -18.32 -7.25
CA LEU A 62 -1.61 -16.94 -7.29
C LEU A 62 -0.11 -16.82 -6.97
N ARG A 63 0.46 -17.74 -6.20
CA ARG A 63 1.91 -17.85 -5.98
C ARG A 63 2.70 -18.05 -7.27
N GLU A 64 2.13 -18.81 -8.23
CA GLU A 64 2.76 -19.04 -9.54
C GLU A 64 2.65 -17.83 -10.44
N ILE A 65 1.51 -17.15 -10.43
CA ILE A 65 1.32 -15.86 -11.11
C ILE A 65 2.32 -14.85 -10.58
N TYR A 66 2.46 -14.75 -9.26
CA TYR A 66 3.40 -13.84 -8.61
C TYR A 66 4.84 -14.10 -9.05
N LEU A 67 5.26 -15.35 -9.22
CA LEU A 67 6.62 -15.68 -9.67
C LEU A 67 6.83 -15.50 -11.18
N ARG A 68 5.78 -15.57 -11.98
CA ARG A 68 5.85 -15.52 -13.45
C ARG A 68 5.94 -14.12 -14.01
N TYR A 69 5.23 -13.17 -13.42
CA TYR A 69 5.16 -11.79 -13.89
C TYR A 69 6.06 -10.86 -13.08
N SER A 70 6.51 -9.76 -13.68
CA SER A 70 7.25 -8.72 -12.93
C SER A 70 6.33 -8.01 -11.94
N ILE A 71 6.91 -7.32 -10.96
CA ILE A 71 6.12 -6.56 -9.98
C ILE A 71 5.30 -5.47 -10.66
N GLU A 72 5.89 -4.76 -11.61
CA GLU A 72 5.22 -3.70 -12.37
C GLU A 72 4.03 -4.22 -13.14
N GLN A 73 4.16 -5.38 -13.78
CA GLN A 73 3.05 -6.01 -14.51
C GLN A 73 1.90 -6.42 -13.56
N LEU A 74 2.24 -6.85 -12.36
CA LEU A 74 1.25 -7.20 -11.35
C LEU A 74 0.59 -5.95 -10.76
N GLU A 75 1.36 -4.89 -10.48
CA GLU A 75 0.86 -3.60 -10.01
C GLU A 75 -0.14 -3.02 -11.02
N GLU A 76 0.26 -2.92 -12.28
CA GLU A 76 -0.60 -2.44 -13.36
C GLU A 76 -1.85 -3.31 -13.51
N GLY A 77 -1.68 -4.63 -13.58
CA GLY A 77 -2.78 -5.55 -13.73
C GLY A 77 -3.81 -5.48 -12.60
N PHE A 78 -3.37 -5.37 -11.36
CA PHE A 78 -4.28 -5.23 -10.21
C PHE A 78 -4.92 -3.84 -10.12
N ALA A 79 -4.21 -2.78 -10.52
CA ALA A 79 -4.72 -1.42 -10.48
C ALA A 79 -5.74 -1.15 -11.60
N GLU A 80 -5.48 -1.65 -12.81
CA GLU A 80 -6.34 -1.41 -13.98
C GLU A 80 -7.49 -2.42 -14.11
N GLY A 81 -7.48 -3.45 -13.30
CA GLY A 81 -8.31 -4.63 -13.48
C GLY A 81 -7.62 -5.59 -14.44
N MET A 82 -7.22 -6.75 -13.92
CA MET A 82 -6.52 -7.75 -14.70
C MET A 82 -7.34 -8.11 -15.94
N GLY A 83 -6.98 -7.47 -17.05
CA GLY A 83 -7.51 -7.77 -18.38
C GLY A 83 -7.19 -9.21 -18.73
N SER A 84 -7.87 -10.14 -18.08
CA SER A 84 -7.63 -11.55 -18.31
C SER A 84 -8.12 -11.89 -19.70
N LYS A 85 -7.33 -12.67 -20.41
CA LYS A 85 -7.78 -13.35 -21.61
C LYS A 85 -8.86 -14.39 -21.29
N HIS A 86 -9.27 -14.52 -20.03
CA HIS A 86 -10.28 -15.44 -19.54
C HIS A 86 -11.60 -14.71 -19.33
N ARG A 87 -12.61 -15.10 -20.11
CA ARG A 87 -13.96 -14.49 -20.08
C ARG A 87 -14.63 -14.59 -18.70
N ASP A 88 -14.22 -15.58 -17.91
CA ASP A 88 -14.83 -15.89 -16.62
C ASP A 88 -14.15 -15.17 -15.44
N MET A 89 -13.06 -14.46 -15.67
CA MET A 89 -12.37 -13.70 -14.62
C MET A 89 -12.99 -12.31 -14.48
N PRO A 90 -13.54 -11.97 -13.31
CA PRO A 90 -14.11 -10.64 -13.10
C PRO A 90 -13.05 -9.53 -13.18
N GLN A 91 -13.42 -8.41 -13.77
CA GLN A 91 -12.60 -7.20 -13.80
C GLN A 91 -12.72 -6.48 -12.46
N ILE A 92 -11.71 -6.60 -11.60
CA ILE A 92 -11.67 -5.97 -10.30
C ILE A 92 -10.45 -5.05 -10.25
N GLN A 93 -10.68 -3.78 -9.92
CA GLN A 93 -9.63 -2.78 -9.74
C GLN A 93 -9.37 -2.60 -8.24
N PHE A 94 -8.10 -2.52 -7.88
CA PHE A 94 -7.65 -2.31 -6.50
C PHE A 94 -6.92 -0.97 -6.38
N SER A 95 -7.03 -0.32 -5.21
CA SER A 95 -6.22 0.86 -4.92
C SER A 95 -4.73 0.50 -4.78
N SER A 96 -3.86 1.48 -4.88
CA SER A 96 -2.40 1.28 -4.73
C SER A 96 -2.03 0.62 -3.39
N GLU A 97 -2.73 0.98 -2.32
CA GLU A 97 -2.52 0.40 -0.99
C GLU A 97 -2.98 -1.07 -0.94
N GLN A 98 -4.10 -1.38 -1.59
CA GLN A 98 -4.59 -2.75 -1.70
C GLN A 98 -3.65 -3.60 -2.56
N VAL A 99 -3.15 -3.06 -3.66
CA VAL A 99 -2.16 -3.73 -4.52
C VAL A 99 -0.88 -4.03 -3.72
N ALA A 100 -0.35 -3.05 -3.00
CA ALA A 100 0.84 -3.25 -2.15
C ALA A 100 0.61 -4.35 -1.09
N ALA A 101 -0.55 -4.37 -0.45
CA ALA A 101 -0.90 -5.40 0.54
C ALA A 101 -1.02 -6.79 -0.10
N ILE A 102 -1.64 -6.90 -1.28
CA ILE A 102 -1.73 -8.14 -2.07
C ILE A 102 -0.33 -8.66 -2.40
N LEU A 103 0.53 -7.82 -2.96
CA LEU A 103 1.88 -8.22 -3.37
C LEU A 103 2.75 -8.62 -2.18
N THR A 104 2.62 -7.93 -1.05
CA THR A 104 3.29 -8.28 0.20
C THR A 104 2.86 -9.68 0.67
N TYR A 105 1.56 -9.97 0.65
CA TYR A 105 1.06 -11.29 1.01
C TYR A 105 1.57 -12.38 0.07
N LEU A 106 1.48 -12.17 -1.26
CA LEU A 106 1.97 -13.13 -2.24
C LEU A 106 3.50 -13.35 -2.12
N GLY A 107 4.24 -12.29 -1.83
CA GLY A 107 5.66 -12.38 -1.51
C GLY A 107 5.95 -13.28 -0.31
N SER A 108 5.14 -13.19 0.74
CA SER A 108 5.27 -14.03 1.94
C SER A 108 5.03 -15.52 1.65
N LEU A 109 4.17 -15.84 0.68
CA LEU A 109 3.92 -17.25 0.28
C LEU A 109 5.09 -17.88 -0.46
N THR A 110 5.87 -17.07 -1.17
CA THR A 110 6.95 -17.52 -2.05
C THR A 110 8.33 -17.31 -1.44
N GLY A 111 8.43 -16.60 -0.34
CA GLY A 111 9.70 -16.15 0.25
C GLY A 111 10.42 -15.08 -0.58
N VAL A 112 9.74 -14.48 -1.55
CA VAL A 112 10.29 -13.45 -2.45
C VAL A 112 9.67 -12.10 -2.14
N ASP A 113 10.46 -11.21 -1.55
CA ASP A 113 10.07 -9.85 -1.22
C ASP A 113 9.81 -9.04 -2.51
N PRO A 114 8.62 -8.42 -2.67
CA PRO A 114 8.31 -7.62 -3.84
C PRO A 114 9.28 -6.45 -4.05
N SER A 115 9.77 -5.83 -2.98
CA SER A 115 10.71 -4.69 -3.07
C SER A 115 12.12 -5.08 -3.56
N ARG A 116 12.44 -6.37 -3.52
CA ARG A 116 13.75 -6.93 -3.89
C ARG A 116 13.73 -7.65 -5.24
N ARG A 117 12.57 -7.77 -5.86
CA ARG A 117 12.51 -8.39 -7.18
C ARG A 117 13.15 -7.48 -8.22
N PRO A 118 13.99 -8.03 -9.12
CA PRO A 118 14.47 -7.26 -10.27
C PRO A 118 13.28 -6.73 -11.06
N ARG A 119 13.29 -5.45 -11.35
CA ARG A 119 12.34 -4.89 -12.31
C ARG A 119 12.58 -5.53 -13.67
N ALA A 120 11.51 -5.80 -14.40
CA ALA A 120 11.66 -6.21 -15.79
C ALA A 120 12.46 -5.13 -16.53
N PRO A 121 13.39 -5.49 -17.42
CA PRO A 121 14.06 -4.50 -18.25
C PRO A 121 13.01 -3.69 -18.99
N VAL A 122 13.12 -2.36 -18.91
CA VAL A 122 12.24 -1.46 -19.65
C VAL A 122 12.33 -1.86 -21.12
N GLN A 123 11.20 -2.24 -21.71
CA GLN A 123 11.17 -2.62 -23.13
C GLN A 123 11.60 -1.40 -23.94
N GLY A 124 12.81 -1.40 -24.44
CA GLY A 124 13.41 -0.29 -25.20
C GLY A 124 14.88 -0.01 -24.89
N GLU A 125 15.44 -0.54 -23.81
CA GLU A 125 16.89 -0.51 -23.59
C GLU A 125 17.53 -1.69 -24.31
N THR A 126 18.05 -1.41 -25.48
CA THR A 126 19.00 -2.31 -26.15
C THR A 126 20.28 -2.29 -25.28
N PRO A 127 20.75 -3.42 -24.75
CA PRO A 127 22.03 -3.47 -24.05
C PRO A 127 23.17 -3.06 -24.99
N PRO A 128 24.21 -2.38 -24.49
CA PRO A 128 25.37 -1.93 -25.26
C PRO A 128 26.16 -3.08 -25.86
#